data_692796e8cdd8812583b54e4369a62d18
#
_entry.id   692796e8cdd8812583b54e4369a62d18
#
_cell.length_a   1.000
_cell.length_b   1.000
_cell.length_c   1.000
_cell.angle_alpha   90.00
_cell.angle_beta   90.00
_cell.angle_gamma   90.00
#
_symmetry.space_group_name_H-M   'P 1'
#
loop_
_entity.id
_entity.type
_entity.pdbx_description
1 polymer ?
#
loop_
_entity_poly.entity_id
_entity_poly.type
_entity_poly.pdbx_seq_one_letter_code
_entity_poly.pdbx_strand_id
1 'polypeptide(L)'
;TALRMGVLRFEATVQEPNEVLFRRLGWTAWGTTRIQGTPHVRMRWPITRIRDLVAATKSELGSLVGDLRQDSPFALGGAEFLGDDGAPVPGTDVVAACDAILPALVDRDPEWAGWCAVLVNVNDLAAMGASPVGLLDAIGAPSPEIARRVVGGIRSAAQAWGVPVLGGHTQIGVPSALTVTALGRTDAPVPGGGARPGDDISLTVDLHGRWRPGFEGRQWDSTSTRTGADLRALGSLVAGARPAAAKDVSMAGIVGTAAMLAEASAVGATLEPDSIPAPDGVPFGDWLTCFPGFAMLTADRPGQGRMTSPI
;
A
#
# COMPACT_ATOMS: atom_id res chain seq x y z
N THR A 1 10.65 -23.35 4.21
CA THR A 1 10.54 -23.12 5.67
C THR A 1 11.03 -21.71 6.02
N ALA A 2 12.25 -21.29 5.63
CA ALA A 2 12.78 -19.95 5.93
C ALA A 2 11.92 -18.82 5.33
N LEU A 3 11.42 -18.97 4.12
CA LEU A 3 10.48 -18.00 3.51
C LEU A 3 9.17 -17.86 4.30
N ARG A 4 8.67 -18.96 4.88
CA ARG A 4 7.48 -18.92 5.75
C ARG A 4 7.73 -18.24 7.10
N MET A 5 9.00 -18.13 7.50
CA MET A 5 9.42 -17.43 8.72
C MET A 5 9.74 -15.95 8.46
N GLY A 6 9.41 -15.42 7.29
CA GLY A 6 9.65 -14.01 6.95
C GLY A 6 11.12 -13.65 6.70
N VAL A 7 11.99 -14.63 6.45
CA VAL A 7 13.39 -14.37 6.15
C VAL A 7 13.50 -13.62 4.83
N LEU A 8 14.08 -12.42 4.87
CA LEU A 8 14.27 -11.54 3.70
C LEU A 8 15.65 -11.68 3.06
N ARG A 9 16.57 -12.35 3.73
CA ARG A 9 17.95 -12.53 3.24
C ARG A 9 18.44 -13.93 3.54
N PHE A 10 19.00 -14.58 2.54
CA PHE A 10 19.57 -15.92 2.67
C PHE A 10 20.98 -15.89 2.09
N GLU A 11 21.98 -16.08 2.95
CA GLU A 11 23.39 -16.04 2.56
C GLU A 11 24.12 -17.30 3.00
N ALA A 12 25.10 -17.69 2.21
CA ALA A 12 26.02 -18.78 2.52
C ALA A 12 27.45 -18.36 2.18
N THR A 13 28.39 -18.82 2.98
CA THR A 13 29.82 -18.76 2.63
C THR A 13 30.23 -20.16 2.24
N VAL A 14 30.57 -20.34 0.98
CA VAL A 14 30.78 -21.63 0.32
C VAL A 14 32.24 -21.75 -0.10
N GLN A 15 32.88 -22.88 0.14
CA GLN A 15 34.21 -23.12 -0.38
C GLN A 15 34.21 -23.01 -1.91
N GLU A 16 35.23 -22.34 -2.46
CA GLU A 16 35.32 -22.02 -3.89
C GLU A 16 35.02 -23.23 -4.81
N PRO A 17 35.51 -24.45 -4.56
CA PRO A 17 35.19 -25.62 -5.41
C PRO A 17 33.67 -25.95 -5.48
N ASN A 18 32.90 -25.57 -4.49
CA ASN A 18 31.45 -25.82 -4.45
C ASN A 18 30.60 -24.71 -5.09
N GLU A 19 31.20 -23.61 -5.53
CA GLU A 19 30.49 -22.49 -6.13
C GLU A 19 29.60 -22.92 -7.29
N VAL A 20 30.12 -23.80 -8.18
CA VAL A 20 29.38 -24.27 -9.37
C VAL A 20 28.09 -24.99 -8.96
N LEU A 21 28.13 -25.80 -7.90
CA LEU A 21 26.94 -26.48 -7.40
C LEU A 21 25.89 -25.48 -6.91
N PHE A 22 26.31 -24.50 -6.11
CA PHE A 22 25.41 -23.48 -5.60
C PHE A 22 24.81 -22.59 -6.70
N ARG A 23 25.61 -22.24 -7.72
CA ARG A 23 25.09 -21.53 -8.91
C ARG A 23 24.02 -22.34 -9.65
N ARG A 24 24.21 -23.65 -9.82
CA ARG A 24 23.21 -24.53 -10.42
C ARG A 24 21.92 -24.63 -9.59
N LEU A 25 22.03 -24.46 -8.30
CA LEU A 25 20.89 -24.39 -7.38
C LEU A 25 20.25 -22.97 -7.31
N GLY A 26 20.68 -22.03 -8.15
CA GLY A 26 20.09 -20.70 -8.24
C GLY A 26 20.70 -19.64 -7.30
N TRP A 27 21.82 -19.95 -6.63
CA TRP A 27 22.54 -18.98 -5.81
C TRP A 27 23.40 -18.05 -6.68
N THR A 28 23.51 -16.79 -6.28
CA THR A 28 24.36 -15.79 -6.93
C THR A 28 25.55 -15.44 -6.04
N ALA A 29 26.77 -15.40 -6.62
CA ALA A 29 27.96 -14.93 -5.91
C ALA A 29 27.94 -13.39 -5.85
N TRP A 30 28.32 -12.83 -4.70
CA TRP A 30 28.40 -11.38 -4.51
C TRP A 30 29.74 -10.93 -3.90
N GLY A 31 30.60 -11.84 -3.54
CA GLY A 31 31.92 -11.52 -3.02
C GLY A 31 32.75 -12.77 -2.71
N THR A 32 34.00 -12.57 -2.37
CA THR A 32 34.93 -13.62 -1.95
C THR A 32 35.46 -13.33 -0.53
N THR A 33 35.90 -14.36 0.17
CA THR A 33 36.55 -14.24 1.49
C THR A 33 37.48 -15.43 1.73
N ARG A 34 38.28 -15.35 2.78
CA ARG A 34 39.08 -16.48 3.24
C ARG A 34 38.66 -16.85 4.66
N ILE A 35 38.44 -18.14 4.89
CA ILE A 35 38.16 -18.66 6.23
C ILE A 35 39.29 -19.65 6.56
N GLN A 36 40.04 -19.38 7.60
CA GLN A 36 41.21 -20.17 7.97
C GLN A 36 42.19 -20.43 6.82
N GLY A 37 42.41 -19.39 5.99
CA GLY A 37 43.28 -19.47 4.81
C GLY A 37 42.66 -20.10 3.57
N THR A 38 41.50 -20.78 3.67
CA THR A 38 40.80 -21.41 2.55
C THR A 38 39.95 -20.41 1.80
N PRO A 39 40.02 -20.35 0.44
CA PRO A 39 39.16 -19.48 -0.35
C PRO A 39 37.69 -19.88 -0.26
N HIS A 40 36.84 -18.89 -0.07
CA HIS A 40 35.37 -19.02 -0.02
C HIS A 40 34.69 -17.97 -0.87
N VAL A 41 33.56 -18.33 -1.45
CA VAL A 41 32.67 -17.44 -2.19
C VAL A 41 31.46 -17.12 -1.29
N ARG A 42 31.15 -15.84 -1.15
CA ARG A 42 29.91 -15.39 -0.50
C ARG A 42 28.80 -15.47 -1.53
N MET A 43 27.79 -16.24 -1.22
CA MET A 43 26.65 -16.47 -2.12
C MET A 43 25.35 -16.07 -1.47
N ARG A 44 24.43 -15.61 -2.27
CA ARG A 44 23.12 -15.18 -1.85
C ARG A 44 22.05 -15.94 -2.62
N TRP A 45 21.06 -16.48 -1.92
CA TRP A 45 19.85 -16.98 -2.55
C TRP A 45 18.96 -15.80 -2.89
N PRO A 46 18.51 -15.63 -4.15
CA PRO A 46 17.62 -14.55 -4.52
C PRO A 46 16.25 -14.76 -3.86
N ILE A 47 15.91 -13.90 -2.91
CA ILE A 47 14.56 -13.80 -2.36
C ILE A 47 13.85 -12.73 -3.19
N THR A 48 12.94 -13.16 -4.05
CA THR A 48 12.27 -12.31 -5.04
C THR A 48 10.85 -11.90 -4.60
N ARG A 49 10.41 -12.36 -3.42
CA ARG A 49 9.03 -12.16 -2.94
C ARG A 49 8.53 -10.73 -3.08
N ILE A 50 9.31 -9.74 -2.66
CA ILE A 50 8.93 -8.32 -2.74
C ILE A 50 8.88 -7.90 -4.20
N ARG A 51 9.93 -8.17 -4.98
CA ARG A 51 9.96 -7.86 -6.41
C ARG A 51 8.81 -8.51 -7.17
N ASP A 52 8.54 -9.79 -6.90
CA ASP A 52 7.49 -10.54 -7.60
C ASP A 52 6.10 -10.01 -7.22
N LEU A 53 5.91 -9.59 -5.97
CA LEU A 53 4.68 -8.95 -5.51
C LEU A 53 4.47 -7.59 -6.18
N VAL A 54 5.50 -6.74 -6.23
CA VAL A 54 5.45 -5.43 -6.93
C VAL A 54 5.22 -5.62 -8.42
N ALA A 55 5.92 -6.58 -9.04
CA ALA A 55 5.73 -6.90 -10.45
C ALA A 55 4.30 -7.36 -10.76
N ALA A 56 3.72 -8.21 -9.91
CA ALA A 56 2.34 -8.70 -10.10
C ALA A 56 1.27 -7.62 -9.92
N THR A 57 1.58 -6.52 -9.22
CA THR A 57 0.60 -5.48 -8.89
C THR A 57 0.75 -4.20 -9.73
N LYS A 58 1.94 -3.87 -10.21
CA LYS A 58 2.23 -2.53 -10.79
C LYS A 58 3.03 -2.52 -12.10
N SER A 59 3.74 -3.59 -12.48
CA SER A 59 4.77 -3.50 -13.54
C SER A 59 4.25 -3.22 -14.95
N GLU A 60 3.01 -3.55 -15.27
CA GLU A 60 2.45 -3.34 -16.61
C GLU A 60 1.53 -2.13 -16.69
N LEU A 61 1.23 -1.50 -15.56
CA LEU A 61 0.25 -0.42 -15.49
C LEU A 61 0.65 0.78 -16.36
N GLY A 62 1.93 1.16 -16.34
CA GLY A 62 2.44 2.29 -17.11
C GLY A 62 2.23 2.17 -18.62
N SER A 63 2.38 0.95 -19.17
CA SER A 63 2.12 0.70 -20.59
C SER A 63 0.62 0.70 -20.93
N LEU A 64 -0.20 0.11 -20.06
CA LEU A 64 -1.64 0.01 -20.27
C LEU A 64 -2.34 1.37 -20.22
N VAL A 65 -1.93 2.24 -19.30
CA VAL A 65 -2.56 3.58 -19.15
C VAL A 65 -1.85 4.68 -19.94
N GLY A 66 -0.72 4.35 -20.61
CA GLY A 66 0.05 5.31 -21.38
C GLY A 66 -0.77 6.02 -22.47
N ASP A 67 -1.70 5.29 -23.09
CA ASP A 67 -2.58 5.84 -24.11
C ASP A 67 -3.59 6.88 -23.56
N LEU A 68 -3.90 6.84 -22.26
CA LEU A 68 -4.76 7.83 -21.61
C LEU A 68 -4.09 9.19 -21.42
N ARG A 69 -2.77 9.28 -21.66
CA ARG A 69 -1.98 10.51 -21.51
C ARG A 69 -2.08 11.45 -22.71
N GLN A 70 -2.66 10.99 -23.85
CA GLN A 70 -2.31 11.54 -25.14
C GLN A 70 -2.72 12.98 -25.41
N ASP A 71 -3.73 13.56 -24.75
CA ASP A 71 -4.25 14.85 -25.23
C ASP A 71 -4.63 15.86 -24.14
N SER A 72 -4.29 15.61 -22.88
CA SER A 72 -4.64 16.53 -21.81
C SER A 72 -3.50 16.68 -20.78
N PRO A 73 -3.12 17.91 -20.42
CA PRO A 73 -2.16 18.15 -19.34
C PRO A 73 -2.66 17.68 -17.97
N PHE A 74 -3.94 17.35 -17.86
CA PHE A 74 -4.60 16.86 -16.65
C PHE A 74 -4.81 15.33 -16.64
N ALA A 75 -4.43 14.65 -17.73
CA ALA A 75 -4.57 13.19 -17.79
C ALA A 75 -3.75 12.52 -16.69
N LEU A 76 -4.34 11.51 -16.05
CA LEU A 76 -3.75 10.77 -14.92
C LEU A 76 -3.32 11.66 -13.73
N GLY A 77 -4.09 12.71 -13.43
CA GLY A 77 -3.84 13.64 -12.34
C GLY A 77 -2.89 14.79 -12.67
N GLY A 78 -2.37 14.84 -13.90
CA GLY A 78 -1.35 15.82 -14.30
C GLY A 78 0.08 15.41 -13.94
N ALA A 79 1.05 16.20 -14.32
CA ALA A 79 2.47 15.84 -14.24
C ALA A 79 2.97 15.64 -12.80
N GLU A 80 2.43 16.38 -11.83
CA GLU A 80 2.85 16.33 -10.42
C GLU A 80 2.23 15.16 -9.65
N PHE A 81 1.09 14.62 -10.14
CA PHE A 81 0.31 13.58 -9.44
C PHE A 81 0.21 12.28 -10.23
N LEU A 82 1.14 12.07 -11.14
CA LEU A 82 1.13 10.87 -11.97
C LEU A 82 1.43 9.62 -11.17
N GLY A 83 0.48 8.70 -11.13
CA GLY A 83 0.61 7.45 -10.37
C GLY A 83 0.49 7.63 -8.86
N ASP A 84 -0.11 8.74 -8.44
CA ASP A 84 -0.44 8.99 -7.04
C ASP A 84 -1.69 8.23 -6.59
N ASP A 85 -1.93 8.28 -5.30
CA ASP A 85 -3.04 7.59 -4.62
C ASP A 85 -4.40 8.21 -5.00
N GLY A 86 -4.40 9.45 -5.46
CA GLY A 86 -5.57 10.15 -5.99
C GLY A 86 -5.19 11.20 -7.04
N ALA A 87 -6.19 11.72 -7.72
CA ALA A 87 -6.03 12.72 -8.77
C ALA A 87 -6.80 14.01 -8.45
N PRO A 88 -6.15 15.18 -8.41
CA PRO A 88 -6.85 16.46 -8.34
C PRO A 88 -7.77 16.65 -9.56
N VAL A 89 -9.02 17.06 -9.31
CA VAL A 89 -9.99 17.37 -10.37
C VAL A 89 -9.77 18.79 -10.87
N PRO A 90 -9.45 18.99 -12.15
CA PRO A 90 -9.06 20.28 -12.68
C PRO A 90 -10.08 21.39 -12.41
N GLY A 91 -9.61 22.55 -11.94
CA GLY A 91 -10.45 23.72 -11.67
C GLY A 91 -11.31 23.64 -10.41
N THR A 92 -11.05 22.66 -9.55
CA THR A 92 -11.76 22.47 -8.28
C THR A 92 -10.79 22.21 -7.13
N ASP A 93 -11.29 22.15 -5.90
CA ASP A 93 -10.58 21.70 -4.72
C ASP A 93 -10.83 20.20 -4.41
N VAL A 94 -11.39 19.47 -5.39
CA VAL A 94 -11.72 18.05 -5.26
C VAL A 94 -10.54 17.18 -5.67
N VAL A 95 -10.30 16.14 -4.89
CA VAL A 95 -9.42 15.01 -5.22
C VAL A 95 -10.30 13.76 -5.36
N ALA A 96 -10.05 12.96 -6.38
CA ALA A 96 -10.72 11.68 -6.61
C ALA A 96 -9.73 10.52 -6.45
N ALA A 97 -10.09 9.52 -5.67
CA ALA A 97 -9.41 8.23 -5.55
C ALA A 97 -10.34 7.11 -6.01
N CYS A 98 -9.81 6.08 -6.68
CA CYS A 98 -10.62 5.01 -7.22
C CYS A 98 -9.86 3.68 -7.26
N ASP A 99 -10.20 2.79 -6.33
CA ASP A 99 -9.58 1.49 -6.22
C ASP A 99 -10.57 0.34 -6.40
N ALA A 100 -10.07 -0.73 -7.02
CA ALA A 100 -10.78 -1.99 -7.17
C ALA A 100 -10.31 -3.02 -6.14
N ILE A 101 -11.26 -3.75 -5.59
CA ILE A 101 -11.03 -4.84 -4.65
C ILE A 101 -10.84 -6.16 -5.41
N LEU A 102 -9.87 -6.97 -4.98
CA LEU A 102 -9.63 -8.28 -5.57
C LEU A 102 -10.91 -9.14 -5.52
N PRO A 103 -11.36 -9.70 -6.66
CA PRO A 103 -12.56 -10.56 -6.69
C PRO A 103 -12.52 -11.69 -5.67
N ALA A 104 -11.36 -12.31 -5.45
CA ALA A 104 -11.18 -13.37 -4.46
C ALA A 104 -11.45 -12.91 -3.01
N LEU A 105 -11.29 -11.62 -2.69
CA LEU A 105 -11.67 -11.07 -1.40
C LEU A 105 -13.19 -10.93 -1.30
N VAL A 106 -13.83 -10.45 -2.36
CA VAL A 106 -15.30 -10.34 -2.44
C VAL A 106 -15.96 -11.70 -2.29
N ASP A 107 -15.44 -12.73 -2.97
CA ASP A 107 -15.98 -14.09 -2.91
C ASP A 107 -15.83 -14.72 -1.52
N ARG A 108 -14.73 -14.45 -0.83
CA ARG A 108 -14.39 -15.07 0.44
C ARG A 108 -15.00 -14.37 1.65
N ASP A 109 -14.94 -13.05 1.69
CA ASP A 109 -15.42 -12.22 2.78
C ASP A 109 -16.03 -10.91 2.24
N PRO A 110 -17.26 -10.99 1.67
CA PRO A 110 -17.88 -9.85 1.00
C PRO A 110 -18.13 -8.64 1.91
N GLU A 111 -18.35 -8.84 3.21
CA GLU A 111 -18.51 -7.72 4.15
C GLU A 111 -17.17 -7.00 4.38
N TRP A 112 -16.10 -7.77 4.57
CA TRP A 112 -14.76 -7.21 4.68
C TRP A 112 -14.31 -6.55 3.39
N ALA A 113 -14.62 -7.14 2.24
CA ALA A 113 -14.37 -6.53 0.93
C ALA A 113 -15.04 -5.16 0.82
N GLY A 114 -16.32 -5.04 1.25
CA GLY A 114 -17.03 -3.78 1.29
C GLY A 114 -16.40 -2.75 2.23
N TRP A 115 -15.94 -3.18 3.42
CA TRP A 115 -15.19 -2.32 4.35
C TRP A 115 -13.89 -1.84 3.71
N CYS A 116 -13.09 -2.76 3.14
CA CYS A 116 -11.83 -2.44 2.50
C CYS A 116 -11.99 -1.50 1.30
N ALA A 117 -13.07 -1.63 0.53
CA ALA A 117 -13.32 -0.77 -0.62
C ALA A 117 -13.46 0.71 -0.23
N VAL A 118 -14.03 0.99 0.94
CA VAL A 118 -14.06 2.34 1.50
C VAL A 118 -12.71 2.71 2.11
N LEU A 119 -12.13 1.81 2.92
CA LEU A 119 -10.89 2.04 3.65
C LEU A 119 -9.73 2.44 2.73
N VAL A 120 -9.48 1.68 1.65
CA VAL A 120 -8.35 1.98 0.74
C VAL A 120 -8.51 3.37 0.12
N ASN A 121 -9.68 3.69 -0.39
CA ASN A 121 -9.94 5.00 -1.01
C ASN A 121 -9.90 6.18 -0.01
N VAL A 122 -10.30 5.97 1.24
CA VAL A 122 -10.17 6.99 2.28
C VAL A 122 -8.72 7.16 2.70
N ASN A 123 -7.92 6.09 2.72
CA ASN A 123 -6.48 6.18 2.93
C ASN A 123 -5.79 6.94 1.79
N ASP A 124 -6.16 6.67 0.53
CA ASP A 124 -5.66 7.41 -0.64
C ASP A 124 -5.92 8.92 -0.49
N LEU A 125 -7.16 9.29 -0.16
CA LEU A 125 -7.49 10.70 0.08
C LEU A 125 -6.69 11.26 1.26
N ALA A 126 -6.52 10.49 2.33
CA ALA A 126 -5.74 10.92 3.49
C ALA A 126 -4.26 11.13 3.14
N ALA A 127 -3.67 10.26 2.29
CA ALA A 127 -2.31 10.44 1.78
C ALA A 127 -2.17 11.71 0.94
N MET A 128 -3.21 12.07 0.20
CA MET A 128 -3.28 13.35 -0.55
C MET A 128 -3.60 14.58 0.33
N GLY A 129 -3.77 14.39 1.65
CA GLY A 129 -4.17 15.47 2.55
C GLY A 129 -5.60 15.96 2.34
N ALA A 130 -6.46 15.14 1.73
CA ALA A 130 -7.84 15.47 1.42
C ALA A 130 -8.83 14.86 2.42
N SER A 131 -9.84 15.64 2.81
CA SER A 131 -10.94 15.17 3.66
C SER A 131 -12.04 14.56 2.81
N PRO A 132 -12.47 13.30 3.06
CA PRO A 132 -13.48 12.64 2.26
C PRO A 132 -14.85 13.33 2.38
N VAL A 133 -15.57 13.49 1.26
CA VAL A 133 -16.86 14.17 1.17
C VAL A 133 -17.94 13.32 0.53
N GLY A 134 -17.62 12.23 -0.15
CA GLY A 134 -18.59 11.34 -0.75
C GLY A 134 -17.98 10.11 -1.39
N LEU A 135 -18.80 9.06 -1.51
CA LEU A 135 -18.42 7.77 -2.08
C LEU A 135 -19.38 7.42 -3.22
N LEU A 136 -18.83 6.80 -4.26
CA LEU A 136 -19.58 6.14 -5.33
C LEU A 136 -19.11 4.69 -5.41
N ASP A 137 -20.01 3.74 -5.71
CA ASP A 137 -19.63 2.33 -5.83
C ASP A 137 -20.00 1.75 -7.19
N ALA A 138 -19.28 0.68 -7.59
CA ALA A 138 -19.66 -0.19 -8.68
C ALA A 138 -19.52 -1.64 -8.22
N ILE A 139 -20.64 -2.38 -8.18
CA ILE A 139 -20.72 -3.72 -7.63
C ILE A 139 -21.20 -4.70 -8.70
N GLY A 140 -20.39 -5.72 -9.00
CA GLY A 140 -20.80 -6.95 -9.64
C GLY A 140 -20.91 -8.07 -8.60
N ALA A 141 -21.99 -8.84 -8.62
CA ALA A 141 -22.15 -9.93 -7.69
C ALA A 141 -22.86 -11.15 -8.33
N PRO A 142 -22.44 -12.39 -7.98
CA PRO A 142 -23.07 -13.60 -8.51
C PRO A 142 -24.49 -13.81 -7.95
N SER A 143 -24.79 -13.22 -6.80
CA SER A 143 -26.12 -13.34 -6.17
C SER A 143 -26.51 -12.07 -5.39
N PRO A 144 -27.82 -11.87 -5.14
CA PRO A 144 -28.30 -10.78 -4.28
C PRO A 144 -27.79 -10.87 -2.85
N GLU A 145 -27.44 -12.05 -2.37
CA GLU A 145 -26.90 -12.24 -1.02
C GLU A 145 -25.49 -11.66 -0.91
N ILE A 146 -24.62 -12.00 -1.85
CA ILE A 146 -23.25 -11.44 -1.90
C ILE A 146 -23.31 -9.92 -2.02
N ALA A 147 -24.15 -9.39 -2.93
CA ALA A 147 -24.33 -7.94 -3.07
C ALA A 147 -24.75 -7.27 -1.75
N ARG A 148 -25.73 -7.84 -1.02
CA ARG A 148 -26.18 -7.30 0.27
C ARG A 148 -25.05 -7.27 1.31
N ARG A 149 -24.22 -8.30 1.37
CA ARG A 149 -23.09 -8.36 2.29
C ARG A 149 -22.02 -7.33 1.95
N VAL A 150 -21.69 -7.17 0.67
CA VAL A 150 -20.76 -6.10 0.19
C VAL A 150 -21.32 -4.71 0.59
N VAL A 151 -22.58 -4.43 0.25
CA VAL A 151 -23.25 -3.16 0.63
C VAL A 151 -23.27 -2.98 2.16
N GLY A 152 -23.45 -4.06 2.93
CA GLY A 152 -23.34 -4.04 4.39
C GLY A 152 -21.99 -3.54 4.87
N GLY A 153 -20.90 -4.04 4.28
CA GLY A 153 -19.52 -3.60 4.56
C GLY A 153 -19.28 -2.15 4.19
N ILE A 154 -19.68 -1.75 2.97
CA ILE A 154 -19.59 -0.33 2.53
C ILE A 154 -20.34 0.59 3.49
N ARG A 155 -21.57 0.25 3.85
CA ARG A 155 -22.39 1.04 4.79
C ARG A 155 -21.70 1.19 6.14
N SER A 156 -21.20 0.09 6.70
CA SER A 156 -20.53 0.11 8.01
C SER A 156 -19.29 1.00 7.99
N ALA A 157 -18.48 0.90 6.95
CA ALA A 157 -17.31 1.75 6.77
C ALA A 157 -17.71 3.22 6.54
N ALA A 158 -18.63 3.50 5.63
CA ALA A 158 -19.12 4.85 5.36
C ALA A 158 -19.63 5.55 6.64
N GLN A 159 -20.37 4.82 7.49
CA GLN A 159 -20.81 5.31 8.79
C GLN A 159 -19.64 5.57 9.76
N ALA A 160 -18.64 4.68 9.79
CA ALA A 160 -17.50 4.83 10.68
C ALA A 160 -16.66 6.08 10.34
N TRP A 161 -16.44 6.34 9.06
CA TRP A 161 -15.74 7.57 8.60
C TRP A 161 -16.65 8.80 8.57
N GLY A 162 -17.97 8.62 8.62
CA GLY A 162 -18.93 9.73 8.52
C GLY A 162 -19.03 10.30 7.10
N VAL A 163 -18.81 9.46 6.07
CA VAL A 163 -18.83 9.87 4.67
C VAL A 163 -20.07 9.30 3.98
N PRO A 164 -20.88 10.12 3.27
CA PRO A 164 -22.08 9.63 2.60
C PRO A 164 -21.74 8.81 1.35
N VAL A 165 -22.51 7.74 1.11
CA VAL A 165 -22.57 7.08 -0.20
C VAL A 165 -23.53 7.88 -1.08
N LEU A 166 -22.99 8.49 -2.14
CA LEU A 166 -23.74 9.38 -3.04
C LEU A 166 -24.54 8.61 -4.09
N GLY A 167 -24.13 7.40 -4.39
CA GLY A 167 -24.75 6.53 -5.38
C GLY A 167 -23.79 5.48 -5.89
N GLY A 168 -24.19 4.79 -6.94
CA GLY A 168 -23.39 3.74 -7.55
C GLY A 168 -24.15 2.94 -8.57
N HIS A 169 -23.57 1.82 -8.99
CA HIS A 169 -24.18 0.89 -9.94
C HIS A 169 -24.01 -0.55 -9.46
N THR A 170 -25.07 -1.34 -9.49
CA THR A 170 -25.03 -2.75 -9.04
C THR A 170 -25.55 -3.67 -10.14
N GLN A 171 -24.81 -4.73 -10.44
CA GLN A 171 -25.19 -5.82 -11.34
C GLN A 171 -25.24 -7.14 -10.57
N ILE A 172 -26.33 -7.90 -10.75
CA ILE A 172 -26.52 -9.23 -10.15
C ILE A 172 -26.46 -10.29 -11.23
N GLY A 173 -25.94 -11.48 -10.88
CA GLY A 173 -25.77 -12.61 -11.80
C GLY A 173 -24.53 -12.49 -12.67
N VAL A 174 -23.56 -11.68 -12.24
CA VAL A 174 -22.25 -11.49 -12.91
C VAL A 174 -21.13 -11.92 -11.95
N PRO A 175 -19.90 -12.16 -12.45
CA PRO A 175 -18.75 -12.40 -11.59
C PRO A 175 -18.53 -11.26 -10.56
N SER A 176 -17.93 -11.60 -9.43
CA SER A 176 -17.62 -10.63 -8.37
C SER A 176 -16.70 -9.52 -8.89
N ALA A 177 -17.14 -8.29 -8.71
CA ALA A 177 -16.39 -7.07 -8.98
C ALA A 177 -16.80 -6.01 -7.95
N LEU A 178 -15.84 -5.26 -7.43
CA LEU A 178 -16.10 -4.20 -6.47
C LEU A 178 -15.10 -3.08 -6.67
N THR A 179 -15.62 -1.88 -6.87
CA THR A 179 -14.84 -0.64 -6.94
C THR A 179 -15.57 0.42 -6.14
N VAL A 180 -14.81 1.22 -5.41
CA VAL A 180 -15.30 2.45 -4.80
C VAL A 180 -14.49 3.62 -5.35
N THR A 181 -15.16 4.72 -5.64
CA THR A 181 -14.56 6.01 -5.90
C THR A 181 -14.87 6.91 -4.72
N ALA A 182 -13.84 7.44 -4.08
CA ALA A 182 -13.98 8.44 -3.03
C ALA A 182 -13.64 9.83 -3.56
N LEU A 183 -14.44 10.80 -3.18
CA LEU A 183 -14.20 12.22 -3.44
C LEU A 183 -13.78 12.88 -2.13
N GLY A 184 -12.70 13.62 -2.17
CA GLY A 184 -12.18 14.40 -1.05
C GLY A 184 -11.98 15.85 -1.42
N ARG A 185 -11.76 16.73 -0.43
CA ARG A 185 -11.46 18.15 -0.65
C ARG A 185 -10.18 18.52 0.07
N THR A 186 -9.34 19.25 -0.63
CA THR A 186 -8.15 19.91 -0.09
C THR A 186 -7.79 21.12 -0.96
N ASP A 187 -7.27 22.16 -0.35
CA ASP A 187 -6.72 23.33 -1.05
C ASP A 187 -5.24 23.15 -1.44
N ALA A 188 -4.60 22.12 -0.89
CA ALA A 188 -3.19 21.85 -1.08
C ALA A 188 -2.94 20.32 -1.09
N PRO A 189 -3.21 19.64 -2.21
CA PRO A 189 -2.98 18.20 -2.32
C PRO A 189 -1.49 17.89 -2.16
N VAL A 190 -1.19 16.85 -1.36
CA VAL A 190 0.18 16.37 -1.13
C VAL A 190 0.50 15.34 -2.22
N PRO A 191 1.60 15.50 -2.98
CA PRO A 191 1.97 14.55 -4.01
C PRO A 191 2.61 13.28 -3.42
N GLY A 192 2.51 12.17 -4.12
CA GLY A 192 3.24 10.94 -3.82
C GLY A 192 4.71 10.99 -4.25
N GLY A 193 5.05 11.90 -5.18
CA GLY A 193 6.40 12.21 -5.62
C GLY A 193 6.80 13.63 -5.19
N GLY A 194 7.96 13.80 -4.60
CA GLY A 194 8.42 15.12 -4.11
C GLY A 194 9.58 15.00 -3.13
N ALA A 195 9.89 13.76 -2.75
CA ALA A 195 11.05 13.47 -1.91
C ALA A 195 12.36 13.77 -2.64
N ARG A 196 13.37 14.20 -1.88
CA ARG A 196 14.69 14.57 -2.36
C ARG A 196 15.78 13.73 -1.70
N PRO A 197 16.95 13.56 -2.31
CA PRO A 197 18.07 12.92 -1.65
C PRO A 197 18.40 13.64 -0.34
N GLY A 198 18.45 12.87 0.76
CA GLY A 198 18.69 13.38 2.11
C GLY A 198 17.43 13.68 2.93
N ASP A 199 16.23 13.50 2.36
CA ASP A 199 15.00 13.54 3.13
C ASP A 199 14.86 12.27 4.00
N ASP A 200 14.21 12.43 5.17
CA ASP A 200 13.81 11.30 6.02
C ASP A 200 12.52 10.69 5.49
N ILE A 201 12.45 9.35 5.48
CA ILE A 201 11.21 8.61 5.29
C ILE A 201 10.63 8.27 6.67
N SER A 202 9.39 8.67 6.92
CA SER A 202 8.67 8.37 8.15
C SER A 202 7.51 7.42 7.88
N LEU A 203 7.39 6.37 8.73
CA LEU A 203 6.24 5.47 8.74
C LEU A 203 5.35 5.82 9.93
N THR A 204 4.09 6.12 9.64
CA THR A 204 3.02 6.20 10.64
C THR A 204 2.07 5.04 10.42
N VAL A 205 1.91 4.18 11.41
CA VAL A 205 1.12 2.94 11.27
C VAL A 205 0.34 2.64 12.54
N ASP A 206 -0.89 2.14 12.37
CA ASP A 206 -1.68 1.61 13.49
C ASP A 206 -1.29 0.15 13.76
N LEU A 207 -0.58 -0.07 14.86
CA LEU A 207 -0.14 -1.40 15.29
C LEU A 207 -1.24 -2.20 15.99
N HIS A 208 -2.31 -1.55 16.45
CA HIS A 208 -3.43 -2.25 17.05
C HIS A 208 -4.21 -3.01 15.98
N GLY A 209 -4.71 -4.17 16.36
CA GLY A 209 -5.49 -4.98 15.43
C GLY A 209 -5.09 -6.45 15.46
N ARG A 210 -5.36 -7.12 14.37
CA ARG A 210 -5.10 -8.56 14.21
C ARG A 210 -5.11 -8.94 12.74
N TRP A 211 -4.52 -10.08 12.43
CA TRP A 211 -4.73 -10.66 11.11
C TRP A 211 -6.22 -10.88 10.83
N ARG A 212 -6.68 -10.47 9.67
CA ARG A 212 -8.02 -10.82 9.23
C ARG A 212 -8.11 -12.34 9.07
N PRO A 213 -9.12 -13.02 9.69
CA PRO A 213 -9.26 -14.48 9.60
C PRO A 213 -9.28 -14.97 8.16
N GLY A 214 -8.36 -15.91 7.84
CA GLY A 214 -8.18 -16.45 6.50
C GLY A 214 -7.32 -15.59 5.56
N PHE A 215 -6.80 -14.46 6.04
CA PHE A 215 -5.87 -13.59 5.30
C PHE A 215 -4.60 -13.32 6.12
N GLU A 216 -4.22 -14.29 6.98
CA GLU A 216 -3.02 -14.20 7.81
C GLU A 216 -1.77 -13.96 6.95
N GLY A 217 -0.91 -13.04 7.39
CA GLY A 217 0.28 -12.61 6.65
C GLY A 217 0.01 -11.73 5.44
N ARG A 218 -1.25 -11.33 5.19
CA ARG A 218 -1.62 -10.48 4.04
C ARG A 218 -2.43 -9.25 4.41
N GLN A 219 -3.38 -9.38 5.34
CA GLN A 219 -4.26 -8.28 5.73
C GLN A 219 -4.34 -8.16 7.25
N TRP A 220 -3.93 -7.01 7.74
CA TRP A 220 -4.03 -6.60 9.11
C TRP A 220 -5.24 -5.69 9.29
N ASP A 221 -6.18 -6.10 10.11
CA ASP A 221 -7.36 -5.32 10.42
C ASP A 221 -7.08 -4.44 11.64
N SER A 222 -6.64 -3.22 11.42
CA SER A 222 -6.43 -2.20 12.45
C SER A 222 -7.61 -1.23 12.57
N THR A 223 -8.55 -1.23 11.63
CA THR A 223 -9.54 -0.15 11.50
C THR A 223 -10.96 -0.51 11.91
N SER A 224 -11.39 -1.78 11.73
CA SER A 224 -12.80 -2.15 11.93
C SER A 224 -13.28 -2.06 13.37
N THR A 225 -12.37 -1.97 14.34
CA THR A 225 -12.67 -1.83 15.76
C THR A 225 -12.44 -0.41 16.31
N ARG A 226 -11.96 0.51 15.48
CA ARG A 226 -11.73 1.90 15.87
C ARG A 226 -13.02 2.70 15.93
N THR A 227 -13.04 3.70 16.76
CA THR A 227 -14.14 4.67 16.78
C THR A 227 -14.06 5.59 15.53
N GLY A 228 -15.19 6.15 15.12
CA GLY A 228 -15.19 7.11 14.02
C GLY A 228 -14.35 8.36 14.31
N ALA A 229 -14.17 8.73 15.58
CA ALA A 229 -13.27 9.83 15.96
C ALA A 229 -11.82 9.48 15.68
N ASP A 230 -11.39 8.28 16.07
CA ASP A 230 -10.01 7.79 15.83
C ASP A 230 -9.73 7.70 14.33
N LEU A 231 -10.66 7.13 13.54
CA LEU A 231 -10.51 7.01 12.09
C LEU A 231 -10.35 8.36 11.40
N ARG A 232 -11.16 9.36 11.79
CA ARG A 232 -11.03 10.72 11.25
C ARG A 232 -9.75 11.40 11.70
N ALA A 233 -9.31 11.17 12.95
CA ALA A 233 -8.05 11.71 13.45
C ALA A 233 -6.86 11.14 12.66
N LEU A 234 -6.83 9.83 12.43
CA LEU A 234 -5.84 9.18 11.58
C LEU A 234 -5.85 9.74 10.15
N GLY A 235 -7.03 9.86 9.53
CA GLY A 235 -7.17 10.40 8.17
C GLY A 235 -6.77 11.87 8.00
N SER A 236 -6.65 12.63 9.09
CA SER A 236 -6.24 14.05 9.03
C SER A 236 -4.75 14.31 9.21
N LEU A 237 -3.95 13.26 9.48
CA LEU A 237 -2.53 13.39 9.82
C LEU A 237 -1.69 14.05 8.73
N VAL A 238 -1.83 13.61 7.49
CA VAL A 238 -1.08 14.15 6.35
C VAL A 238 -1.49 15.58 6.05
N ALA A 239 -2.79 15.88 6.09
CA ALA A 239 -3.31 17.25 5.94
C ALA A 239 -2.73 18.22 6.98
N GLY A 240 -2.54 17.73 8.22
CA GLY A 240 -1.94 18.52 9.31
C GLY A 240 -0.43 18.70 9.17
N ALA A 241 0.29 17.67 8.75
CA ALA A 241 1.74 17.67 8.65
C ALA A 241 2.26 18.33 7.35
N ARG A 242 1.52 18.20 6.25
CA ARG A 242 1.88 18.71 4.90
C ARG A 242 3.32 18.33 4.48
N PRO A 243 3.66 17.03 4.46
CA PRO A 243 5.00 16.60 4.05
C PRO A 243 5.27 16.90 2.58
N ALA A 244 6.53 16.81 2.16
CA ALA A 244 6.92 17.00 0.76
C ALA A 244 6.38 15.89 -0.16
N ALA A 245 6.22 14.65 0.37
CA ALA A 245 5.57 13.54 -0.31
C ALA A 245 4.87 12.63 0.69
N ALA A 246 3.77 12.00 0.28
CA ALA A 246 3.06 11.00 1.06
C ALA A 246 2.45 9.93 0.17
N LYS A 247 2.37 8.68 0.70
CA LYS A 247 1.59 7.58 0.13
C LYS A 247 0.96 6.75 1.24
N ASP A 248 -0.24 6.24 1.00
CA ASP A 248 -0.81 5.20 1.84
C ASP A 248 -0.05 3.87 1.66
N VAL A 249 -0.03 3.04 2.69
CA VAL A 249 0.57 1.71 2.59
C VAL A 249 -0.47 0.71 2.12
N SER A 250 -0.45 0.44 0.82
CA SER A 250 -1.39 -0.47 0.16
C SER A 250 -0.80 -1.89 -0.07
N MET A 251 -1.31 -2.62 -1.08
CA MET A 251 -1.00 -4.03 -1.43
C MET A 251 0.47 -4.19 -1.75
N ALA A 252 1.44 -3.89 -1.63
CA ALA A 252 2.85 -4.29 -1.62
C ALA A 252 3.49 -4.05 -0.25
N GLY A 253 2.66 -3.62 0.74
CA GLY A 253 3.09 -3.35 2.10
C GLY A 253 4.07 -2.18 2.19
N ILE A 254 4.69 -2.05 3.35
CA ILE A 254 5.62 -0.95 3.67
C ILE A 254 6.75 -0.84 2.64
N VAL A 255 7.36 -1.98 2.29
CA VAL A 255 8.52 -1.97 1.37
C VAL A 255 8.11 -1.64 -0.06
N GLY A 256 6.95 -2.16 -0.52
CA GLY A 256 6.46 -1.84 -1.85
C GLY A 256 6.05 -0.38 -1.99
N THR A 257 5.39 0.17 -0.98
CA THR A 257 5.01 1.58 -0.96
C THR A 257 6.24 2.51 -0.90
N ALA A 258 7.27 2.14 -0.11
CA ALA A 258 8.53 2.89 -0.09
C ALA A 258 9.21 2.91 -1.47
N ALA A 259 9.16 1.78 -2.19
CA ALA A 259 9.68 1.71 -3.56
C ALA A 259 8.88 2.61 -4.53
N MET A 260 7.55 2.63 -4.43
CA MET A 260 6.69 3.48 -5.24
C MET A 260 6.89 4.97 -4.95
N LEU A 261 7.03 5.36 -3.68
CA LEU A 261 7.34 6.73 -3.29
C LEU A 261 8.69 7.19 -3.85
N ALA A 262 9.71 6.33 -3.76
CA ALA A 262 11.03 6.59 -4.30
C ALA A 262 11.01 6.72 -5.84
N GLU A 263 10.27 5.84 -6.52
CA GLU A 263 10.08 5.87 -7.99
C GLU A 263 9.37 7.16 -8.41
N ALA A 264 8.25 7.52 -7.78
CA ALA A 264 7.52 8.76 -8.05
C ALA A 264 8.38 10.01 -7.82
N SER A 265 9.32 9.94 -6.88
CA SER A 265 10.26 11.03 -6.56
C SER A 265 11.55 10.99 -7.41
N ALA A 266 11.74 10.00 -8.26
CA ALA A 266 12.97 9.75 -9.04
C ALA A 266 14.24 9.67 -8.16
N VAL A 267 14.14 9.06 -6.97
CA VAL A 267 15.23 8.86 -6.00
C VAL A 267 15.34 7.40 -5.57
N GLY A 268 16.42 7.05 -4.87
CA GLY A 268 16.54 5.78 -4.14
C GLY A 268 16.04 5.92 -2.71
N ALA A 269 15.67 4.81 -2.08
CA ALA A 269 15.31 4.76 -0.66
C ALA A 269 16.17 3.74 0.09
N THR A 270 16.55 4.07 1.32
CA THR A 270 17.18 3.15 2.27
C THR A 270 16.22 2.95 3.42
N LEU A 271 15.90 1.69 3.72
CA LEU A 271 15.08 1.32 4.86
C LEU A 271 15.95 0.67 5.93
N GLU A 272 15.81 1.14 7.17
CA GLU A 272 16.45 0.56 8.34
C GLU A 272 15.45 -0.39 9.03
N PRO A 273 15.58 -1.73 8.84
CA PRO A 273 14.59 -2.68 9.36
C PRO A 273 14.33 -2.56 10.85
N ASP A 274 15.37 -2.29 11.63
CA ASP A 274 15.27 -2.19 13.10
C ASP A 274 14.49 -0.95 13.58
N SER A 275 14.28 0.03 12.71
CA SER A 275 13.48 1.22 13.00
C SER A 275 12.01 1.10 12.59
N ILE A 276 11.63 0.02 11.91
CA ILE A 276 10.25 -0.21 11.48
C ILE A 276 9.45 -0.87 12.61
N PRO A 277 8.45 -0.20 13.18
CA PRO A 277 7.64 -0.79 14.23
C PRO A 277 6.78 -1.93 13.68
N ALA A 278 6.62 -2.99 14.47
CA ALA A 278 5.79 -4.14 14.13
C ALA A 278 4.99 -4.61 15.35
N PRO A 279 3.79 -5.20 15.16
CA PRO A 279 3.05 -5.78 16.25
C PRO A 279 3.76 -7.01 16.84
N ASP A 280 3.62 -7.23 18.15
CA ASP A 280 4.22 -8.36 18.83
C ASP A 280 3.75 -9.70 18.24
N GLY A 281 4.68 -10.64 18.07
CA GLY A 281 4.38 -11.99 17.58
C GLY A 281 4.04 -12.10 16.10
N VAL A 282 4.06 -11.02 15.36
CA VAL A 282 3.84 -11.00 13.90
C VAL A 282 5.16 -11.28 13.18
N PRO A 283 5.22 -12.23 12.22
CA PRO A 283 6.42 -12.45 11.43
C PRO A 283 6.78 -11.18 10.65
N PHE A 284 7.97 -10.63 10.88
CA PHE A 284 8.39 -9.34 10.35
C PHE A 284 8.33 -9.27 8.81
N GLY A 285 8.69 -10.36 8.13
CA GLY A 285 8.59 -10.41 6.66
C GLY A 285 7.15 -10.34 6.13
N ASP A 286 6.18 -10.87 6.88
CA ASP A 286 4.76 -10.74 6.55
C ASP A 286 4.28 -9.32 6.82
N TRP A 287 4.70 -8.73 7.93
CA TRP A 287 4.41 -7.33 8.28
C TRP A 287 4.89 -6.34 7.22
N LEU A 288 6.11 -6.51 6.73
CA LEU A 288 6.68 -5.65 5.70
C LEU A 288 5.94 -5.68 4.35
N THR A 289 5.16 -6.73 4.09
CA THR A 289 4.51 -6.96 2.78
C THR A 289 2.99 -7.05 2.85
N CYS A 290 2.39 -6.97 4.05
CA CYS A 290 0.94 -7.01 4.20
C CYS A 290 0.30 -5.64 3.93
N PHE A 291 -1.02 -5.65 3.73
CA PHE A 291 -1.87 -4.47 3.87
C PHE A 291 -2.12 -4.23 5.37
N PRO A 292 -1.67 -3.11 5.96
CA PRO A 292 -1.70 -2.91 7.41
C PRO A 292 -2.99 -2.28 7.93
N GLY A 293 -4.01 -2.09 7.09
CA GLY A 293 -5.23 -1.35 7.42
C GLY A 293 -5.01 0.16 7.33
N PHE A 294 -4.41 0.77 8.35
CA PHE A 294 -3.98 2.16 8.29
C PHE A 294 -2.47 2.29 8.44
N ALA A 295 -1.82 2.79 7.42
CA ALA A 295 -0.43 3.27 7.49
C ALA A 295 -0.14 4.28 6.39
N MET A 296 0.75 5.23 6.67
CA MET A 296 1.23 6.27 5.76
C MET A 296 2.75 6.28 5.73
N LEU A 297 3.33 6.34 4.55
CA LEU A 297 4.73 6.72 4.35
C LEU A 297 4.79 8.17 3.92
N THR A 298 5.61 8.95 4.59
CA THR A 298 5.85 10.36 4.25
C THR A 298 7.34 10.61 4.08
N ALA A 299 7.69 11.54 3.20
CA ALA A 299 9.06 12.01 3.06
C ALA A 299 9.13 13.53 3.25
N ASP A 300 10.13 13.97 4.00
CA ASP A 300 10.37 15.38 4.23
C ASP A 300 11.82 15.60 4.70
N ARG A 301 12.24 16.86 4.79
CA ARG A 301 13.56 17.23 5.31
C ARG A 301 13.78 16.66 6.72
N PRO A 302 15.01 16.30 7.09
CA PRO A 302 15.31 15.76 8.40
C PRO A 302 14.69 16.56 9.54
N GLY A 303 13.93 15.86 10.39
CA GLY A 303 13.23 16.45 11.53
C GLY A 303 11.93 17.21 11.22
N GLN A 304 11.51 17.27 9.95
CA GLN A 304 10.23 17.83 9.52
C GLN A 304 9.26 16.71 9.09
N GLY A 305 7.99 17.07 8.89
CA GLY A 305 6.98 16.13 8.35
C GLY A 305 6.61 14.95 9.26
N ARG A 306 7.11 14.89 10.49
CA ARG A 306 6.76 13.83 11.43
C ARG A 306 5.34 14.02 11.93
N MET A 307 4.51 13.04 11.66
CA MET A 307 3.16 12.99 12.19
C MET A 307 3.20 12.49 13.64
N THR A 308 2.51 13.18 14.53
CA THR A 308 2.37 12.74 15.93
C THR A 308 1.10 11.90 16.06
N SER A 309 1.16 10.85 16.89
CA SER A 309 -0.02 10.01 17.14
C SER A 309 -1.17 10.86 17.67
N PRO A 310 -2.37 10.77 17.07
CA PRO A 310 -3.55 11.48 17.56
C PRO A 310 -4.37 10.64 18.57
N ILE A 311 -3.97 9.38 18.79
CA ILE A 311 -4.68 8.39 19.61
C ILE A 311 -3.68 7.57 20.46
#